data_49abe9d4da8839d3cbd5d45f948dbfbe
#
_entry.id   49abe9d4da8839d3cbd5d45f948dbfbe
#
_cell.length_a   1.000
_cell.length_b   1.000
_cell.length_c   1.000
_cell.angle_alpha   90.00
_cell.angle_beta   90.00
_cell.angle_gamma   90.00
#
_symmetry.space_group_name_H-M   'P 1'
#
loop_
_entity.id
_entity.type
_entity.pdbx_description
1 polymer ?
#
loop_
_entity_poly.entity_id
_entity_poly.type
_entity_poly.pdbx_seq_one_letter_code
_entity_poly.pdbx_strand_id
1 'polypeptide(L)'
;MRHDRSEKLFTREARAYGGVDLTLGHSRAPHLIVRGAGYLALLLTAVPGSPAVRAVMGPAEWRAVHRQAGSLCARLHEAGALDHADRAEAEAALDAAADGAEKYLDRTADRPTENEQQVFRGYAAQLRRIGPLPVGYIHGDSQPRNWLIFPAGLALVDFERTRPAARIPDLVILAVTEWLDHLGREKAFFQVYGRALTGAEWHGLRCLTALDAVNCPGRGPDNDDAEVTARGRRTLDRLMRQNRP
;
A
#
# COMPACT_ATOMS: atom_id res chain seq x y z
N MET A 1 10.77 -4.72 22.92
CA MET A 1 9.90 -4.13 21.87
C MET A 1 10.50 -4.09 20.45
N ARG A 2 11.79 -3.68 20.22
CA ARG A 2 12.36 -3.68 18.84
C ARG A 2 12.56 -5.08 18.27
N HIS A 3 12.99 -6.04 19.07
CA HIS A 3 13.26 -7.41 18.64
C HIS A 3 11.99 -8.13 18.17
N ASP A 4 10.90 -8.02 18.92
CA ASP A 4 9.56 -8.59 18.57
C ASP A 4 9.03 -8.07 17.23
N ARG A 5 9.19 -6.76 16.95
CA ARG A 5 8.80 -6.18 15.66
C ARG A 5 9.62 -6.72 14.48
N SER A 6 10.93 -6.87 14.66
CA SER A 6 11.83 -7.40 13.62
C SER A 6 11.51 -8.86 13.30
N GLU A 7 11.25 -9.68 14.31
CA GLU A 7 10.86 -11.08 14.14
C GLU A 7 9.51 -11.23 13.42
N LYS A 8 8.55 -10.37 13.74
CA LYS A 8 7.25 -10.34 13.07
C LYS A 8 7.38 -9.97 11.59
N LEU A 9 8.17 -8.96 11.25
CA LEU A 9 8.43 -8.56 9.86
C LEU A 9 9.16 -9.68 9.10
N PHE A 10 10.20 -10.22 9.67
CA PHE A 10 10.96 -11.36 9.11
C PHE A 10 10.05 -12.56 8.81
N THR A 11 9.16 -12.92 9.74
CA THR A 11 8.25 -14.05 9.57
C THR A 11 7.24 -13.79 8.44
N ARG A 12 6.73 -12.57 8.34
CA ARG A 12 5.84 -12.16 7.24
C ARG A 12 6.54 -12.23 5.90
N GLU A 13 7.71 -11.64 5.80
CA GLU A 13 8.48 -11.60 4.57
C GLU A 13 8.88 -13.01 4.12
N ALA A 14 9.35 -13.86 5.05
CA ALA A 14 9.66 -15.26 4.75
C ALA A 14 8.43 -16.04 4.27
N ARG A 15 7.24 -15.78 4.84
CA ARG A 15 5.96 -16.39 4.39
C ARG A 15 5.60 -15.90 2.99
N ALA A 16 5.75 -14.60 2.74
CA ALA A 16 5.47 -14.01 1.44
C ALA A 16 6.31 -14.64 0.33
N TYR A 17 7.62 -14.70 0.50
CA TYR A 17 8.51 -15.32 -0.49
C TYR A 17 8.29 -16.83 -0.68
N GLY A 18 7.69 -17.52 0.28
CA GLY A 18 7.32 -18.94 0.13
C GLY A 18 6.17 -19.21 -0.85
N GLY A 19 5.41 -18.16 -1.25
CA GLY A 19 4.24 -18.32 -2.11
C GLY A 19 4.11 -17.29 -3.24
N VAL A 20 4.66 -16.09 -3.08
CA VAL A 20 4.44 -14.95 -3.99
C VAL A 20 5.11 -15.16 -5.36
N ASP A 21 6.28 -15.79 -5.42
CA ASP A 21 7.01 -15.99 -6.65
C ASP A 21 6.26 -16.88 -7.64
N LEU A 22 5.63 -17.96 -7.16
CA LEU A 22 4.82 -18.85 -7.99
C LEU A 22 3.61 -18.14 -8.61
N THR A 23 3.09 -17.14 -7.89
CA THR A 23 1.93 -16.37 -8.32
C THR A 23 2.29 -15.25 -9.29
N LEU A 24 3.37 -14.52 -9.01
CA LEU A 24 3.79 -13.39 -9.87
C LEU A 24 4.52 -13.83 -11.12
N GLY A 25 5.12 -15.03 -11.11
CA GLY A 25 5.85 -15.62 -12.21
C GLY A 25 7.33 -15.25 -12.24
N HIS A 26 8.06 -15.99 -13.06
CA HIS A 26 9.53 -15.93 -13.13
C HIS A 26 10.04 -14.50 -13.32
N SER A 27 11.06 -14.12 -12.55
CA SER A 27 11.70 -12.79 -12.56
C SER A 27 10.76 -11.61 -12.20
N ARG A 28 9.57 -11.86 -11.64
CA ARG A 28 8.63 -10.81 -11.22
C ARG A 28 8.67 -10.52 -9.72
N ALA A 29 9.35 -11.38 -8.97
CA ALA A 29 9.67 -11.22 -7.54
C ALA A 29 10.96 -11.98 -7.23
N PRO A 30 11.69 -11.64 -6.14
CA PRO A 30 12.77 -12.48 -5.64
C PRO A 30 12.26 -13.84 -5.19
N HIS A 31 13.08 -14.89 -5.36
CA HIS A 31 12.82 -16.23 -4.82
C HIS A 31 13.59 -16.44 -3.50
N LEU A 32 12.94 -17.08 -2.54
CA LEU A 32 13.59 -17.45 -1.30
C LEU A 32 14.55 -18.64 -1.52
N ILE A 33 15.83 -18.43 -1.28
CA ILE A 33 16.86 -19.47 -1.36
C ILE A 33 17.06 -20.11 0.03
N VAL A 34 17.27 -19.28 1.06
CA VAL A 34 17.54 -19.74 2.43
C VAL A 34 16.87 -18.81 3.44
N ARG A 35 16.33 -19.40 4.49
CA ARG A 35 15.82 -18.71 5.68
C ARG A 35 16.75 -18.96 6.86
N GLY A 36 17.39 -17.92 7.40
CA GLY A 36 18.22 -17.95 8.60
C GLY A 36 17.46 -17.40 9.81
N ALA A 37 16.61 -18.21 10.45
CA ALA A 37 15.75 -17.74 11.54
C ALA A 37 16.55 -17.19 12.74
N GLY A 38 17.68 -17.80 13.08
CA GLY A 38 18.54 -17.35 14.20
C GLY A 38 19.20 -15.98 13.97
N TYR A 39 19.27 -15.53 12.71
CA TYR A 39 19.86 -14.24 12.33
C TYR A 39 18.82 -13.25 11.78
N LEU A 40 17.55 -13.64 11.73
CA LEU A 40 16.47 -12.90 11.06
C LEU A 40 16.88 -12.46 9.64
N ALA A 41 17.50 -13.36 8.87
CA ALA A 41 18.05 -13.10 7.56
C ALA A 41 17.41 -14.00 6.49
N LEU A 42 17.16 -13.43 5.32
CA LEU A 42 16.69 -14.12 4.12
C LEU A 42 17.76 -14.01 3.04
N LEU A 43 18.09 -15.11 2.40
CA LEU A 43 18.86 -15.13 1.16
C LEU A 43 17.87 -15.26 -0.01
N LEU A 44 17.87 -14.27 -0.87
CA LEU A 44 16.96 -14.18 -2.00
C LEU A 44 17.71 -14.14 -3.31
N THR A 45 17.06 -14.58 -4.40
CA THR A 45 17.60 -14.33 -5.74
C THR A 45 17.58 -12.84 -6.05
N ALA A 46 18.56 -12.38 -6.84
CA ALA A 46 18.54 -11.02 -7.35
C ALA A 46 17.49 -10.90 -8.49
N VAL A 47 16.70 -9.86 -8.44
CA VAL A 47 15.82 -9.47 -9.55
C VAL A 47 16.52 -8.38 -10.36
N PRO A 48 16.63 -8.50 -11.68
CA PRO A 48 17.27 -7.48 -12.50
C PRO A 48 16.43 -6.21 -12.56
N GLY A 49 17.08 -5.07 -12.84
CA GLY A 49 16.39 -3.80 -13.08
C GLY A 49 16.75 -2.69 -12.11
N SER A 50 16.07 -1.58 -12.30
CA SER A 50 16.23 -0.37 -11.48
C SER A 50 14.88 0.09 -10.94
N PRO A 51 14.83 0.67 -9.73
CA PRO A 51 13.60 1.22 -9.17
C PRO A 51 12.96 2.24 -10.11
N ALA A 52 11.65 2.11 -10.35
CA ALA A 52 10.90 2.97 -11.27
C ALA A 52 10.98 4.45 -10.86
N VAL A 53 11.08 4.74 -9.56
CA VAL A 53 11.24 6.10 -9.04
C VAL A 53 12.52 6.80 -9.53
N ARG A 54 13.54 6.03 -9.97
CA ARG A 54 14.81 6.57 -10.50
C ARG A 54 14.81 6.73 -12.02
N ALA A 55 13.78 6.23 -12.70
CA ALA A 55 13.73 6.27 -14.15
C ALA A 55 13.18 7.60 -14.66
N VAL A 56 13.85 8.18 -15.65
CA VAL A 56 13.33 9.34 -16.39
C VAL A 56 12.44 8.80 -17.50
N MET A 57 11.13 8.96 -17.35
CA MET A 57 10.13 8.37 -18.24
C MET A 57 9.10 9.39 -18.68
N GLY A 58 8.69 9.30 -19.95
CA GLY A 58 7.57 10.06 -20.48
C GLY A 58 6.20 9.51 -20.02
N PRO A 59 5.11 10.27 -20.29
CA PRO A 59 3.77 9.87 -19.86
C PRO A 59 3.30 8.51 -20.42
N ALA A 60 3.74 8.13 -21.61
CA ALA A 60 3.38 6.84 -22.22
C ALA A 60 4.07 5.66 -21.53
N GLU A 61 5.34 5.82 -21.16
CA GLU A 61 6.13 4.82 -20.45
C GLU A 61 5.59 4.63 -19.03
N TRP A 62 5.27 5.71 -18.32
CA TRP A 62 4.62 5.65 -17.03
C TRP A 62 3.28 4.91 -17.07
N ARG A 63 2.46 5.12 -18.11
CA ARG A 63 1.24 4.33 -18.31
C ARG A 63 1.54 2.84 -18.54
N ALA A 64 2.60 2.52 -19.28
CA ALA A 64 3.01 1.13 -19.48
C ALA A 64 3.47 0.47 -18.17
N VAL A 65 4.23 1.17 -17.33
CA VAL A 65 4.63 0.73 -15.99
C VAL A 65 3.40 0.48 -15.12
N HIS A 66 2.44 1.41 -15.10
CA HIS A 66 1.22 1.25 -14.30
C HIS A 66 0.35 0.07 -14.78
N ARG A 67 0.29 -0.20 -16.09
CA ARG A 67 -0.35 -1.44 -16.58
C ARG A 67 0.33 -2.68 -15.99
N GLN A 68 1.64 -2.75 -16.04
CA GLN A 68 2.36 -3.91 -15.49
C GLN A 68 2.17 -4.03 -13.98
N ALA A 69 2.24 -2.93 -13.24
CA ALA A 69 1.96 -2.90 -11.80
C ALA A 69 0.53 -3.37 -11.48
N GLY A 70 -0.46 -2.91 -12.25
CA GLY A 70 -1.85 -3.35 -12.10
C GLY A 70 -2.01 -4.87 -12.29
N SER A 71 -1.34 -5.44 -13.30
CA SER A 71 -1.34 -6.89 -13.53
C SER A 71 -0.68 -7.66 -12.38
N LEU A 72 0.46 -7.19 -11.85
CA LEU A 72 1.14 -7.85 -10.74
C LEU A 72 0.35 -7.72 -9.44
N CYS A 73 -0.23 -6.56 -9.15
CA CYS A 73 -1.11 -6.38 -8.00
C CYS A 73 -2.34 -7.29 -8.07
N ALA A 74 -2.99 -7.41 -9.24
CA ALA A 74 -4.13 -8.31 -9.40
C ALA A 74 -3.76 -9.76 -9.08
N ARG A 75 -2.63 -10.23 -9.63
CA ARG A 75 -2.13 -11.59 -9.39
C ARG A 75 -1.79 -11.83 -7.92
N LEU A 76 -1.18 -10.86 -7.25
CA LEU A 76 -0.87 -10.93 -5.83
C LEU A 76 -2.15 -10.98 -5.00
N HIS A 77 -3.12 -10.11 -5.31
CA HIS A 77 -4.41 -10.05 -4.60
C HIS A 77 -5.27 -11.31 -4.78
N GLU A 78 -4.99 -12.11 -5.80
CA GLU A 78 -5.64 -13.39 -6.08
C GLU A 78 -4.78 -14.60 -5.69
N ALA A 79 -3.58 -14.34 -5.14
CA ALA A 79 -2.66 -15.38 -4.73
C ALA A 79 -3.23 -16.23 -3.61
N GLY A 80 -3.22 -17.55 -3.81
CA GLY A 80 -3.53 -18.54 -2.78
C GLY A 80 -4.96 -18.52 -2.27
N ALA A 81 -5.33 -19.57 -1.56
CA ALA A 81 -6.58 -19.64 -0.80
C ALA A 81 -6.37 -19.00 0.58
N LEU A 82 -7.17 -18.01 0.92
CA LEU A 82 -7.21 -17.43 2.26
C LEU A 82 -8.04 -18.33 3.16
N ASP A 83 -7.47 -18.75 4.29
CA ASP A 83 -8.18 -19.49 5.31
C ASP A 83 -9.03 -18.55 6.21
N HIS A 84 -9.67 -19.12 7.22
CA HIS A 84 -10.50 -18.36 8.14
C HIS A 84 -9.69 -17.36 8.98
N ALA A 85 -8.48 -17.72 9.38
CA ALA A 85 -7.60 -16.85 10.17
C ALA A 85 -7.10 -15.66 9.33
N ASP A 86 -6.74 -15.91 8.06
CA ASP A 86 -6.36 -14.87 7.11
C ASP A 86 -7.48 -13.83 6.90
N ARG A 87 -8.73 -14.29 6.81
CA ARG A 87 -9.91 -13.40 6.67
C ARG A 87 -10.16 -12.58 7.94
N ALA A 88 -10.06 -13.21 9.10
CA ALA A 88 -10.19 -12.54 10.39
C ALA A 88 -9.07 -11.48 10.59
N GLU A 89 -7.83 -11.79 10.20
CA GLU A 89 -6.73 -10.81 10.21
C GLU A 89 -7.05 -9.61 9.30
N ALA A 90 -7.60 -9.87 8.11
CA ALA A 90 -7.94 -8.82 7.15
C ALA A 90 -9.05 -7.88 7.66
N GLU A 91 -10.08 -8.42 8.29
CA GLU A 91 -11.17 -7.65 8.91
C GLU A 91 -10.64 -6.81 10.09
N ALA A 92 -9.90 -7.43 11.01
CA ALA A 92 -9.30 -6.74 12.15
C ALA A 92 -8.34 -5.60 11.74
N ALA A 93 -7.69 -5.70 10.57
CA ALA A 93 -6.78 -4.67 10.08
C ALA A 93 -7.51 -3.37 9.70
N LEU A 94 -8.73 -3.44 9.17
CA LEU A 94 -9.54 -2.25 8.85
C LEU A 94 -10.04 -1.57 10.13
N ASP A 95 -10.53 -2.35 11.09
CA ASP A 95 -10.95 -1.83 12.40
C ASP A 95 -9.79 -1.18 13.14
N ALA A 96 -8.63 -1.84 13.17
CA ALA A 96 -7.42 -1.28 13.77
C ALA A 96 -6.96 0.02 13.09
N ALA A 97 -7.13 0.15 11.77
CA ALA A 97 -6.84 1.39 11.05
C ALA A 97 -7.78 2.53 11.50
N ALA A 98 -9.07 2.24 11.63
CA ALA A 98 -10.05 3.21 12.10
C ALA A 98 -9.86 3.58 13.58
N ASP A 99 -9.52 2.61 14.44
CA ASP A 99 -9.26 2.82 15.87
C ASP A 99 -7.95 3.59 16.11
N GLY A 100 -7.00 3.49 15.19
CA GLY A 100 -5.75 4.24 15.23
C GLY A 100 -5.90 5.74 14.96
N ALA A 101 -7.08 6.21 14.57
CA ALA A 101 -7.31 7.58 14.12
C ALA A 101 -6.90 8.64 15.17
N GLU A 102 -7.34 8.53 16.42
CA GLU A 102 -6.99 9.48 17.47
C GLU A 102 -5.48 9.51 17.73
N LYS A 103 -4.84 8.34 17.72
CA LYS A 103 -3.38 8.24 17.88
C LYS A 103 -2.61 8.92 16.76
N TYR A 104 -3.17 8.98 15.55
CA TYR A 104 -2.56 9.71 14.44
C TYR A 104 -2.66 11.21 14.66
N LEU A 105 -3.81 11.72 15.14
CA LEU A 105 -4.00 13.12 15.48
C LEU A 105 -3.04 13.57 16.60
N ASP A 106 -2.85 12.74 17.62
CA ASP A 106 -1.97 13.04 18.76
C ASP A 106 -0.48 13.10 18.37
N ARG A 107 -0.08 12.36 17.35
CA ARG A 107 1.33 12.28 16.91
C ARG A 107 1.73 13.31 15.90
N THR A 108 0.79 14.00 15.30
CA THR A 108 1.05 14.95 14.22
C THR A 108 1.64 16.23 14.82
N ALA A 109 2.89 16.54 14.45
CA ALA A 109 3.60 17.74 14.93
C ALA A 109 2.91 19.03 14.48
N ASP A 110 2.38 19.03 13.27
CA ASP A 110 1.58 20.12 12.70
C ASP A 110 0.09 19.77 12.91
N ARG A 111 -0.43 20.15 14.08
CA ARG A 111 -1.79 19.78 14.49
C ARG A 111 -2.82 20.23 13.46
N PRO A 112 -3.64 19.30 12.93
CA PRO A 112 -4.78 19.65 12.10
C PRO A 112 -5.73 20.60 12.83
N THR A 113 -6.34 21.52 12.10
CA THR A 113 -7.40 22.38 12.64
C THR A 113 -8.59 21.55 13.14
N GLU A 114 -9.43 22.12 13.99
CA GLU A 114 -10.63 21.40 14.51
C GLU A 114 -11.51 20.87 13.38
N ASN A 115 -11.70 21.65 12.32
CA ASN A 115 -12.48 21.24 11.15
C ASN A 115 -11.82 20.04 10.42
N GLU A 116 -10.51 20.06 10.24
CA GLU A 116 -9.77 18.93 9.67
C GLU A 116 -9.86 17.68 10.54
N GLN A 117 -9.75 17.84 11.87
CA GLN A 117 -9.92 16.73 12.81
C GLN A 117 -11.33 16.15 12.76
N GLN A 118 -12.36 16.98 12.64
CA GLN A 118 -13.75 16.53 12.52
C GLN A 118 -13.96 15.74 11.23
N VAL A 119 -13.47 16.24 10.09
CA VAL A 119 -13.52 15.54 8.80
C VAL A 119 -12.79 14.20 8.88
N PHE A 120 -11.61 14.20 9.47
CA PHE A 120 -10.81 12.99 9.65
C PHE A 120 -11.52 11.93 10.52
N ARG A 121 -12.08 12.32 11.68
CA ARG A 121 -12.89 11.42 12.52
C ARG A 121 -14.12 10.91 11.78
N GLY A 122 -14.71 11.74 10.93
CA GLY A 122 -15.80 11.33 10.05
C GLY A 122 -15.41 10.19 9.12
N TYR A 123 -14.24 10.27 8.48
CA TYR A 123 -13.71 9.19 7.63
C TYR A 123 -13.38 7.91 8.42
N ALA A 124 -12.82 8.03 9.61
CA ALA A 124 -12.58 6.87 10.48
C ALA A 124 -13.89 6.18 10.89
N ALA A 125 -14.91 6.96 11.24
CA ALA A 125 -16.23 6.43 11.57
C ALA A 125 -16.92 5.77 10.36
N GLN A 126 -16.73 6.32 9.16
CA GLN A 126 -17.24 5.72 7.92
C GLN A 126 -16.52 4.42 7.59
N LEU A 127 -15.20 4.33 7.79
CA LEU A 127 -14.42 3.11 7.57
C LEU A 127 -14.94 1.95 8.43
N ARG A 128 -15.30 2.19 9.70
CA ARG A 128 -15.90 1.17 10.57
C ARG A 128 -17.27 0.66 10.10
N ARG A 129 -17.97 1.43 9.26
CA ARG A 129 -19.30 1.09 8.75
C ARG A 129 -19.26 0.48 7.35
N ILE A 130 -18.10 0.43 6.73
CA ILE A 130 -17.95 -0.22 5.43
C ILE A 130 -18.19 -1.72 5.62
N GLY A 131 -19.10 -2.27 4.83
CA GLY A 131 -19.34 -3.70 4.81
C GLY A 131 -18.12 -4.50 4.33
N PRO A 132 -18.25 -5.82 4.22
CA PRO A 132 -17.14 -6.68 3.82
C PRO A 132 -16.50 -6.21 2.51
N LEU A 133 -15.19 -6.05 2.51
CA LEU A 133 -14.40 -5.73 1.33
C LEU A 133 -13.71 -6.98 0.78
N PRO A 134 -13.44 -7.03 -0.54
CA PRO A 134 -12.64 -8.09 -1.13
C PRO A 134 -11.27 -8.18 -0.45
N VAL A 135 -10.94 -9.37 0.07
CA VAL A 135 -9.66 -9.66 0.72
C VAL A 135 -8.73 -10.40 -0.23
N GLY A 136 -7.43 -10.31 0.01
CA GLY A 136 -6.38 -10.97 -0.74
C GLY A 136 -5.04 -10.79 -0.04
N TYR A 137 -3.98 -11.34 -0.58
CA TYR A 137 -2.63 -10.97 -0.16
C TYR A 137 -2.28 -9.61 -0.74
N ILE A 138 -2.01 -8.63 0.12
CA ILE A 138 -1.52 -7.32 -0.30
C ILE A 138 0.01 -7.24 -0.18
N HIS A 139 0.63 -6.41 -1.01
CA HIS A 139 2.03 -6.05 -0.87
C HIS A 139 2.26 -5.20 0.40
N GLY A 140 1.34 -4.29 0.66
CA GLY A 140 1.37 -3.37 1.79
C GLY A 140 2.31 -2.17 1.61
N ASP A 141 3.07 -2.13 0.49
CA ASP A 141 3.95 -1.01 0.11
C ASP A 141 4.20 -0.98 -1.41
N SER A 142 3.17 -1.25 -2.23
CA SER A 142 3.28 -1.27 -3.70
C SER A 142 3.38 0.14 -4.26
N GLN A 143 4.59 0.59 -4.53
CA GLN A 143 4.89 1.93 -5.06
C GLN A 143 6.17 1.94 -5.92
N PRO A 144 6.44 2.98 -6.72
CA PRO A 144 7.54 3.01 -7.69
C PRO A 144 8.94 2.71 -7.14
N ARG A 145 9.21 2.95 -5.86
CA ARG A 145 10.51 2.60 -5.26
C ARG A 145 10.71 1.07 -5.15
N ASN A 146 9.59 0.31 -5.03
CA ASN A 146 9.55 -1.14 -4.90
C ASN A 146 9.18 -1.83 -6.24
N TRP A 147 9.13 -1.08 -7.33
CA TRP A 147 8.92 -1.58 -8.68
C TRP A 147 10.23 -1.55 -9.45
N LEU A 148 10.79 -2.69 -9.80
CA LEU A 148 12.00 -2.78 -10.61
C LEU A 148 11.62 -2.89 -12.07
N ILE A 149 12.10 -1.93 -12.88
CA ILE A 149 11.95 -1.93 -14.33
C ILE A 149 13.16 -2.59 -14.96
N PHE A 150 12.93 -3.53 -15.86
CA PHE A 150 13.95 -4.20 -16.66
C PHE A 150 13.43 -4.46 -18.09
N PRO A 151 14.28 -4.85 -19.07
CA PRO A 151 13.84 -4.97 -20.47
C PRO A 151 12.64 -5.87 -20.70
N ALA A 152 12.48 -6.94 -19.92
CA ALA A 152 11.35 -7.86 -20.03
C ALA A 152 10.12 -7.45 -19.20
N GLY A 153 10.16 -6.31 -18.49
CA GLY A 153 8.99 -5.78 -17.79
C GLY A 153 9.23 -5.22 -16.40
N LEU A 154 8.30 -5.50 -15.49
CA LEU A 154 8.27 -5.02 -14.11
C LEU A 154 8.36 -6.18 -13.12
N ALA A 155 9.05 -5.97 -12.00
CA ALA A 155 9.03 -6.85 -10.84
C ALA A 155 8.72 -6.07 -9.56
N LEU A 156 8.17 -6.78 -8.56
CA LEU A 156 7.94 -6.27 -7.22
C LEU A 156 9.03 -6.78 -6.28
N VAL A 157 9.46 -5.93 -5.35
CA VAL A 157 10.43 -6.27 -4.30
C VAL A 157 9.97 -5.68 -2.97
N ASP A 158 10.58 -6.11 -1.86
CA ASP A 158 10.29 -5.62 -0.51
C ASP A 158 8.90 -6.07 0.00
N PHE A 159 8.77 -7.37 0.24
CA PHE A 159 7.53 -8.01 0.70
C PHE A 159 7.37 -8.05 2.24
N GLU A 160 8.14 -7.26 3.01
CA GLU A 160 8.10 -7.26 4.47
C GLU A 160 6.72 -6.92 5.07
N ARG A 161 5.89 -6.22 4.28
CA ARG A 161 4.54 -5.82 4.69
C ARG A 161 3.43 -6.70 4.11
N THR A 162 3.79 -7.67 3.31
CA THR A 162 2.82 -8.58 2.68
C THR A 162 2.04 -9.37 3.72
N ARG A 163 0.73 -9.37 3.57
CA ARG A 163 -0.20 -10.05 4.48
C ARG A 163 -1.58 -10.19 3.85
N PRO A 164 -2.43 -11.06 4.39
CA PRO A 164 -3.87 -11.02 4.14
C PRO A 164 -4.45 -9.69 4.60
N ALA A 165 -5.21 -9.02 3.74
CA ALA A 165 -5.93 -7.79 4.06
C ALA A 165 -7.01 -7.50 3.02
N ALA A 166 -7.86 -6.49 3.26
CA ALA A 166 -8.60 -5.88 2.18
C ALA A 166 -7.62 -5.43 1.09
N ARG A 167 -8.01 -5.51 -0.19
CA ARG A 167 -7.10 -5.21 -1.33
C ARG A 167 -6.77 -3.74 -1.49
N ILE A 168 -7.66 -2.86 -1.03
CA ILE A 168 -7.57 -1.41 -1.22
C ILE A 168 -6.37 -0.70 -0.54
N PRO A 169 -5.78 -1.15 0.59
CA PRO A 169 -4.57 -0.54 1.16
C PRO A 169 -3.40 -0.43 0.18
N ASP A 170 -3.23 -1.37 -0.76
CA ASP A 170 -2.17 -1.29 -1.78
C ASP A 170 -2.38 -0.13 -2.78
N LEU A 171 -3.59 0.39 -2.87
CA LEU A 171 -3.94 1.47 -3.78
C LEU A 171 -3.81 2.86 -3.14
N VAL A 172 -3.72 2.94 -1.80
CA VAL A 172 -3.70 4.22 -1.06
C VAL A 172 -2.52 5.08 -1.49
N ILE A 173 -1.31 4.52 -1.47
CA ILE A 173 -0.11 5.27 -1.82
C ILE A 173 -0.14 5.73 -3.28
N LEU A 174 -0.65 4.89 -4.18
CA LEU A 174 -0.81 5.24 -5.60
C LEU A 174 -1.82 6.36 -5.79
N ALA A 175 -2.93 6.32 -5.05
CA ALA A 175 -3.97 7.35 -5.12
C ALA A 175 -3.48 8.74 -4.66
N VAL A 176 -2.54 8.79 -3.70
CA VAL A 176 -2.03 10.05 -3.14
C VAL A 176 -0.74 10.54 -3.78
N THR A 177 -0.05 9.72 -4.57
CA THR A 177 1.20 10.07 -5.24
C THR A 177 1.08 9.99 -6.75
N GLU A 178 0.83 8.80 -7.28
CA GLU A 178 0.97 8.48 -8.68
C GLU A 178 -0.23 8.90 -9.53
N TRP A 179 -1.44 8.88 -8.94
CA TRP A 179 -2.68 9.13 -9.69
C TRP A 179 -3.24 10.53 -9.48
N LEU A 180 -2.79 11.24 -8.44
CA LEU A 180 -3.34 12.53 -8.03
C LEU A 180 -3.43 13.53 -9.17
N ASP A 181 -2.32 13.68 -9.93
CA ASP A 181 -2.21 14.61 -11.04
C ASP A 181 -2.06 13.88 -12.39
N HIS A 182 -2.24 12.55 -12.39
CA HIS A 182 -1.98 11.69 -13.53
C HIS A 182 -3.08 10.64 -13.75
N LEU A 183 -4.31 11.07 -14.02
CA LEU A 183 -5.47 10.19 -14.26
C LEU A 183 -5.22 9.12 -15.34
N GLY A 184 -4.32 9.37 -16.28
CA GLY A 184 -3.91 8.39 -17.28
C GLY A 184 -3.17 7.18 -16.69
N ARG A 185 -2.47 7.33 -15.54
CA ARG A 185 -1.79 6.25 -14.83
C ARG A 185 -2.80 5.36 -14.10
N GLU A 186 -3.75 5.95 -13.40
CA GLU A 186 -4.85 5.24 -12.74
C GLU A 186 -5.63 4.40 -13.76
N LYS A 187 -6.07 5.02 -14.86
CA LYS A 187 -6.78 4.32 -15.93
C LYS A 187 -5.95 3.16 -16.49
N ALA A 188 -4.66 3.36 -16.72
CA ALA A 188 -3.77 2.33 -17.22
C ALA A 188 -3.61 1.15 -16.25
N PHE A 189 -3.54 1.42 -14.93
CA PHE A 189 -3.51 0.41 -13.89
C PHE A 189 -4.78 -0.46 -13.92
N PHE A 190 -5.96 0.16 -13.88
CA PHE A 190 -7.23 -0.56 -13.83
C PHE A 190 -7.61 -1.25 -15.15
N GLN A 191 -7.03 -0.86 -16.30
CA GLN A 191 -7.23 -1.57 -17.57
C GLN A 191 -6.81 -3.06 -17.50
N VAL A 192 -5.87 -3.41 -16.64
CA VAL A 192 -5.30 -4.75 -16.52
C VAL A 192 -5.42 -5.36 -15.14
N TYR A 193 -5.90 -4.61 -14.17
CA TYR A 193 -6.19 -5.12 -12.82
C TYR A 193 -7.32 -6.18 -12.81
N GLY A 194 -8.03 -6.31 -13.93
CA GLY A 194 -9.00 -7.37 -14.17
C GLY A 194 -10.43 -7.06 -13.75
N ARG A 195 -10.65 -6.02 -12.95
CA ARG A 195 -11.98 -5.55 -12.54
C ARG A 195 -11.98 -4.08 -12.12
N ALA A 196 -13.13 -3.46 -12.14
CA ALA A 196 -13.35 -2.18 -11.48
C ALA A 196 -13.49 -2.37 -9.95
N LEU A 197 -13.18 -1.33 -9.20
CA LEU A 197 -13.51 -1.27 -7.78
C LEU A 197 -15.03 -1.05 -7.62
N THR A 198 -15.59 -1.70 -6.61
CA THR A 198 -16.98 -1.46 -6.18
C THR A 198 -17.12 -0.08 -5.53
N GLY A 199 -18.37 0.40 -5.37
CA GLY A 199 -18.62 1.63 -4.63
C GLY A 199 -18.09 1.60 -3.19
N ALA A 200 -18.20 0.45 -2.52
CA ALA A 200 -17.66 0.24 -1.17
C ALA A 200 -16.13 0.32 -1.14
N GLU A 201 -15.44 -0.25 -2.13
CA GLU A 201 -13.98 -0.17 -2.25
C GLU A 201 -13.51 1.27 -2.53
N TRP A 202 -14.17 1.99 -3.43
CA TRP A 202 -13.87 3.42 -3.66
C TRP A 202 -14.08 4.25 -2.40
N HIS A 203 -15.15 3.98 -1.66
CA HIS A 203 -15.40 4.67 -0.40
C HIS A 203 -14.33 4.33 0.66
N GLY A 204 -13.98 3.04 0.81
CA GLY A 204 -12.91 2.59 1.70
C GLY A 204 -11.55 3.17 1.33
N LEU A 205 -11.21 3.21 0.05
CA LEU A 205 -9.98 3.84 -0.44
C LEU A 205 -9.91 5.32 -0.04
N ARG A 206 -11.02 6.05 -0.17
CA ARG A 206 -11.10 7.46 0.27
C ARG A 206 -10.90 7.60 1.79
N CYS A 207 -11.53 6.73 2.59
CA CYS A 207 -11.35 6.74 4.04
C CYS A 207 -9.89 6.45 4.42
N LEU A 208 -9.28 5.41 3.86
CA LEU A 208 -7.88 5.07 4.13
C LEU A 208 -6.91 6.16 3.65
N THR A 209 -7.19 6.80 2.53
CA THR A 209 -6.43 7.97 2.03
C THR A 209 -6.47 9.13 3.04
N ALA A 210 -7.63 9.38 3.65
CA ALA A 210 -7.75 10.39 4.70
C ALA A 210 -6.95 10.02 5.94
N LEU A 211 -6.97 8.76 6.36
CA LEU A 211 -6.17 8.28 7.50
C LEU A 211 -4.66 8.36 7.21
N ASP A 212 -4.22 8.04 6.00
CA ASP A 212 -2.81 8.17 5.59
C ASP A 212 -2.38 9.65 5.59
N ALA A 213 -3.23 10.56 5.13
CA ALA A 213 -2.93 11.99 5.08
C ALA A 213 -2.54 12.58 6.45
N VAL A 214 -3.21 12.15 7.52
CA VAL A 214 -2.90 12.60 8.90
C VAL A 214 -1.74 11.80 9.51
N ASN A 215 -1.61 10.52 9.16
CA ASN A 215 -0.52 9.68 9.67
C ASN A 215 0.84 10.03 9.04
N CYS A 216 0.88 10.58 7.83
CA CYS A 216 2.11 11.00 7.15
C CYS A 216 2.89 12.09 7.92
N PRO A 217 2.29 13.22 8.34
CA PRO A 217 2.97 14.23 9.14
C PRO A 217 3.50 13.70 10.48
N GLY A 218 2.83 12.70 11.08
CA GLY A 218 3.30 12.05 12.30
C GLY A 218 4.50 11.11 12.10
N ARG A 219 4.75 10.65 10.87
CA ARG A 219 5.91 9.80 10.53
C ARG A 219 7.09 10.62 9.99
N GLY A 220 6.81 11.72 9.30
CA GLY A 220 7.83 12.55 8.65
C GLY A 220 8.87 13.09 9.63
N PRO A 221 8.48 13.71 10.75
CA PRO A 221 9.43 14.22 11.74
C PRO A 221 10.29 13.13 12.39
N ASP A 222 9.70 11.94 12.63
CA ASP A 222 10.42 10.81 13.21
C ASP A 222 11.50 10.24 12.27
N ASN A 223 11.33 10.43 10.97
CA ASN A 223 12.23 9.94 9.92
C ASN A 223 12.94 11.07 9.15
N ASP A 224 12.75 12.33 9.55
CA ASP A 224 13.26 13.53 8.83
C ASP A 224 12.85 13.55 7.34
N ASP A 225 11.63 13.07 7.03
CA ASP A 225 11.12 12.95 5.66
C ASP A 225 10.11 14.06 5.37
N ALA A 226 10.64 15.19 4.90
CA ALA A 226 9.85 16.36 4.53
C ALA A 226 8.87 16.08 3.37
N GLU A 227 9.20 15.15 2.47
CA GLU A 227 8.33 14.79 1.35
C GLU A 227 7.08 14.04 1.83
N VAL A 228 7.24 13.11 2.78
CA VAL A 228 6.11 12.39 3.41
C VAL A 228 5.18 13.38 4.10
N THR A 229 5.72 14.33 4.87
CA THR A 229 4.94 15.38 5.55
C THR A 229 4.19 16.25 4.54
N ALA A 230 4.86 16.74 3.50
CA ALA A 230 4.24 17.55 2.46
C ALA A 230 3.16 16.80 1.68
N ARG A 231 3.34 15.51 1.43
CA ARG A 231 2.33 14.64 0.82
C ARG A 231 1.07 14.58 1.67
N GLY A 232 1.22 14.30 2.96
CA GLY A 232 0.10 14.27 3.90
C GLY A 232 -0.71 15.57 3.87
N ARG A 233 -0.02 16.72 3.89
CA ARG A 233 -0.66 18.05 3.84
C ARG A 233 -1.42 18.24 2.53
N ARG A 234 -0.81 18.00 1.38
CA ARG A 234 -1.49 18.11 0.07
C ARG A 234 -2.75 17.25 -0.02
N THR A 235 -2.67 16.02 0.51
CA THR A 235 -3.81 15.09 0.51
C THR A 235 -4.94 15.60 1.40
N LEU A 236 -4.62 16.11 2.59
CA LEU A 236 -5.61 16.68 3.53
C LEU A 236 -6.28 17.91 2.92
N ASP A 237 -5.53 18.84 2.34
CA ASP A 237 -6.07 20.03 1.67
C ASP A 237 -7.03 19.68 0.54
N ARG A 238 -6.76 18.61 -0.22
CA ARG A 238 -7.68 18.11 -1.26
C ARG A 238 -8.96 17.55 -0.67
N LEU A 239 -8.86 16.73 0.37
CA LEU A 239 -10.04 16.17 1.05
C LEU A 239 -10.93 17.27 1.63
N MET A 240 -10.33 18.31 2.21
CA MET A 240 -11.05 19.48 2.71
C MET A 240 -11.80 20.22 1.60
N ARG A 241 -11.20 20.37 0.41
CA ARG A 241 -11.88 20.98 -0.75
C ARG A 241 -13.07 20.15 -1.24
N GLN A 242 -12.95 18.81 -1.19
CA GLN A 242 -14.03 17.91 -1.63
C GLN A 242 -15.19 17.81 -0.63
N ASN A 243 -14.97 18.15 0.64
CA ASN A 243 -15.97 18.16 1.70
C ASN A 243 -16.52 19.56 2.00
N ARG A 244 -16.25 20.57 1.19
CA ARG A 244 -16.94 21.87 1.28
C ARG A 244 -18.39 21.69 0.82
N PRO A 245 -19.35 22.22 1.59
CA PRO A 245 -20.79 22.15 1.24
C PRO A 245 -21.08 22.85 -0.07
#